data_b860f3271ef5d42276c1237c96c370f5
#
_entry.id   b860f3271ef5d42276c1237c96c370f5
#
_cell.length_a   1.000
_cell.length_b   1.000
_cell.length_c   1.000
_cell.angle_alpha   90.00
_cell.angle_beta   90.00
_cell.angle_gamma   90.00
#
_symmetry.space_group_name_H-M   'P 1'
#
loop_
_entity.id
_entity.type
_entity.pdbx_description
1 polymer ?
#
loop_
_entity_poly.entity_id
_entity_poly.type
_entity_poly.pdbx_seq_one_letter_code
_entity_poly.pdbx_strand_id
1 'polypeptide(L)'
;MKYIVFLRSCGNIDNNECPNEEIVPPRFEHAESIDECRRKVRNYIEDHYLGSGQWCGGQVYQEKIGYIGRCSYNGRFWGKDTEYGRE
;
A
#
# COMPACT_ATOMS: atom_id res chain seq x y z
N MET A 1 -3.76 -7.03 -18.59
CA MET A 1 -2.51 -6.98 -17.83
C MET A 1 -2.81 -7.17 -16.35
N LYS A 2 -2.03 -7.97 -15.69
CA LYS A 2 -2.32 -8.31 -14.30
C LYS A 2 -1.34 -7.64 -13.36
N TYR A 3 -1.89 -7.15 -12.25
CA TYR A 3 -1.11 -6.51 -11.20
C TYR A 3 -1.42 -7.18 -9.87
N ILE A 4 -0.48 -7.09 -8.95
CA ILE A 4 -0.69 -7.50 -7.56
C ILE A 4 -0.30 -6.33 -6.69
N VAL A 5 -1.18 -5.94 -5.76
CA VAL A 5 -0.88 -4.89 -4.80
C VAL A 5 -0.79 -5.50 -3.41
N PHE A 6 0.23 -5.08 -2.65
CA PHE A 6 0.46 -5.57 -1.30
C PHE A 6 -0.18 -4.62 -0.30
N LEU A 7 -1.08 -5.15 0.52
CA LEU A 7 -1.79 -4.36 1.54
C LEU A 7 -1.24 -4.75 2.90
N ARG A 8 -0.61 -3.79 3.58
CA ARG A 8 0.03 -4.07 4.85
C ARG A 8 -0.06 -2.86 5.78
N SER A 9 -0.33 -3.12 7.05
CA SER A 9 -0.30 -2.10 8.11
C SER A 9 0.92 -2.30 9.00
N CYS A 10 1.25 -1.27 9.75
CA CYS A 10 2.32 -1.35 10.74
C CYS A 10 1.97 -0.43 11.92
N GLY A 11 2.69 -0.61 13.03
CA GLY A 11 2.44 0.20 14.20
C GLY A 11 2.96 1.63 14.02
N ASN A 12 2.28 2.58 14.66
CA ASN A 12 2.69 3.97 14.66
C ASN A 12 3.26 4.31 16.04
N ILE A 13 4.53 4.71 16.08
CA ILE A 13 5.21 5.05 17.30
C ILE A 13 4.47 6.15 18.06
N ASP A 14 3.88 7.10 17.34
CA ASP A 14 3.13 8.20 17.94
C ASP A 14 1.90 7.71 18.72
N ASN A 15 1.43 6.50 18.41
CA ASN A 15 0.30 5.88 19.12
C ASN A 15 0.77 4.82 20.11
N ASN A 16 2.06 4.80 20.47
CA ASN A 16 2.67 3.79 21.33
C ASN A 16 2.60 2.39 20.75
N GLU A 17 2.58 2.27 19.42
CA GLU A 17 2.56 0.99 18.73
C GLU A 17 3.97 0.65 18.23
N CYS A 18 4.26 -0.64 18.22
CA CYS A 18 5.55 -1.10 17.71
C CYS A 18 5.59 -1.00 16.17
N PRO A 19 6.62 -0.36 15.59
CA PRO A 19 6.66 -0.20 14.12
C PRO A 19 6.67 -1.52 13.34
N ASN A 20 7.12 -2.61 13.96
CA ASN A 20 7.16 -3.91 13.31
C ASN A 20 5.90 -4.71 13.51
N GLU A 21 4.94 -4.17 14.26
CA GLU A 21 3.68 -4.85 14.53
C GLU A 21 2.70 -4.60 13.40
N GLU A 22 2.02 -5.65 12.98
CA GLU A 22 0.95 -5.53 11.99
C GLU A 22 -0.36 -5.30 12.71
N ILE A 23 -1.02 -4.18 12.40
CA ILE A 23 -2.29 -3.83 13.04
C ILE A 23 -3.40 -4.75 12.56
N VAL A 24 -3.38 -5.10 11.27
CA VAL A 24 -4.31 -6.07 10.69
C VAL A 24 -3.52 -6.99 9.77
N PRO A 25 -4.03 -8.20 9.49
CA PRO A 25 -3.29 -9.14 8.65
C PRO A 25 -3.00 -8.58 7.27
N PRO A 26 -1.77 -8.78 6.76
CA PRO A 26 -1.43 -8.33 5.41
C PRO A 26 -2.10 -9.22 4.38
N ARG A 27 -2.25 -8.69 3.17
CA ARG A 27 -2.82 -9.48 2.07
C ARG A 27 -2.33 -8.96 0.74
N PHE A 28 -2.32 -9.84 -0.25
CA PHE A 28 -2.07 -9.50 -1.63
C PHE A 28 -3.40 -9.51 -2.37
N GLU A 29 -3.64 -8.50 -3.21
CA GLU A 29 -4.84 -8.43 -4.02
C GLU A 29 -4.46 -8.33 -5.49
N HIS A 30 -5.20 -9.04 -6.32
CA HIS A 30 -5.03 -8.94 -7.75
C HIS A 30 -5.80 -7.75 -8.29
N ALA A 31 -5.28 -7.12 -9.33
CA ALA A 31 -5.93 -5.98 -9.97
C ALA A 31 -5.66 -5.99 -11.46
N GLU A 32 -6.57 -5.40 -12.24
CA GLU A 32 -6.46 -5.35 -13.69
C GLU A 32 -5.87 -4.03 -14.17
N SER A 33 -5.72 -3.05 -13.28
CA SER A 33 -5.18 -1.74 -13.64
C SER A 33 -4.55 -1.11 -12.41
N ILE A 34 -3.71 -0.08 -12.64
CA ILE A 34 -3.14 0.68 -11.55
C ILE A 34 -4.21 1.43 -10.78
N ASP A 35 -5.24 1.92 -11.47
CA ASP A 35 -6.36 2.58 -10.81
C ASP A 35 -7.09 1.63 -9.87
N GLU A 36 -7.22 0.37 -10.25
CA GLU A 36 -7.81 -0.61 -9.35
C GLU A 36 -6.93 -0.87 -8.14
N CYS A 37 -5.61 -0.91 -8.32
CA CYS A 37 -4.68 -1.02 -7.20
C CYS A 37 -4.89 0.12 -6.22
N ARG A 38 -5.00 1.35 -6.74
CA ARG A 38 -5.20 2.54 -5.92
C ARG A 38 -6.50 2.45 -5.12
N ARG A 39 -7.58 2.00 -5.75
CA ARG A 39 -8.87 1.85 -5.05
C ARG A 39 -8.78 0.80 -3.95
N LYS A 40 -8.12 -0.32 -4.22
CA LYS A 40 -7.98 -1.38 -3.22
C LYS A 40 -7.17 -0.90 -2.02
N VAL A 41 -6.13 -0.09 -2.24
CA VAL A 41 -5.37 0.51 -1.15
C VAL A 41 -6.26 1.39 -0.30
N ARG A 42 -7.02 2.30 -0.92
CA ARG A 42 -7.90 3.19 -0.16
C ARG A 42 -8.99 2.43 0.59
N ASN A 43 -9.57 1.42 -0.05
CA ASN A 43 -10.60 0.62 0.61
C ASN A 43 -10.04 -0.12 1.83
N TYR A 44 -8.85 -0.69 1.70
CA TYR A 44 -8.21 -1.40 2.82
C TYR A 44 -7.96 -0.44 3.99
N ILE A 45 -7.42 0.74 3.68
CA ILE A 45 -7.13 1.75 4.71
C ILE A 45 -8.41 2.19 5.41
N GLU A 46 -9.46 2.44 4.66
CA GLU A 46 -10.74 2.88 5.22
C GLU A 46 -11.45 1.78 5.98
N ASP A 47 -11.41 0.56 5.46
CA ASP A 47 -12.06 -0.58 6.12
C ASP A 47 -11.45 -0.88 7.48
N HIS A 48 -10.15 -0.62 7.63
CA HIS A 48 -9.44 -0.92 8.87
C HIS A 48 -9.10 0.32 9.68
N TYR A 49 -9.60 1.49 9.28
CA TYR A 49 -9.41 2.75 9.99
C TYR A 49 -7.93 3.07 10.23
N LEU A 50 -7.10 2.84 9.24
CA LEU A 50 -5.67 3.08 9.37
C LEU A 50 -5.31 4.55 9.20
N GLY A 51 -4.41 5.04 10.04
CA GLY A 51 -3.82 6.36 9.86
C GLY A 51 -2.60 6.30 8.96
N SER A 52 -2.11 7.47 8.54
CA SER A 52 -0.96 7.52 7.63
C SER A 52 0.29 6.89 8.23
N GLY A 53 0.46 6.97 9.54
CA GLY A 53 1.59 6.34 10.23
C GLY A 53 1.46 4.84 10.36
N GLN A 54 0.32 4.27 9.98
CA GLN A 54 0.06 2.83 10.05
C GLN A 54 0.07 2.17 8.67
N TRP A 55 0.41 2.90 7.62
CA TRP A 55 0.44 2.38 6.26
C TRP A 55 1.87 2.12 5.81
N CYS A 56 2.19 0.87 5.52
CA CYS A 56 3.51 0.50 5.03
C CYS A 56 3.43 -0.46 3.85
N GLY A 57 2.24 -0.61 3.27
CA GLY A 57 2.02 -1.42 2.09
C GLY A 57 1.95 -0.60 0.82
N GLY A 58 1.21 -1.11 -0.16
CA GLY A 58 0.96 -0.41 -1.40
C GLY A 58 1.90 -0.78 -2.54
N GLN A 59 2.88 -1.65 -2.28
CA GLN A 59 3.79 -2.08 -3.33
C GLN A 59 3.00 -2.76 -4.43
N VAL A 60 3.27 -2.39 -5.68
CA VAL A 60 2.58 -2.91 -6.85
C VAL A 60 3.55 -3.68 -7.72
N TYR A 61 3.15 -4.88 -8.09
CA TYR A 61 3.93 -5.76 -8.96
C TYR A 61 3.12 -6.03 -10.23
N GLN A 62 3.80 -5.97 -11.37
CA GLN A 62 3.16 -6.25 -12.65
C GLN A 62 3.59 -7.63 -13.14
N GLU A 63 2.63 -8.39 -13.65
CA GLU A 63 2.89 -9.73 -14.16
C GLU A 63 4.05 -9.70 -15.17
N LYS A 64 5.02 -10.60 -14.98
CA LYS A 64 6.20 -10.78 -15.84
C LYS A 64 7.22 -9.65 -15.79
N ILE A 65 6.93 -8.58 -15.05
CA ILE A 65 7.85 -7.44 -14.94
C ILE A 65 8.39 -7.30 -13.53
N GLY A 66 7.55 -7.53 -12.51
CA GLY A 66 7.96 -7.42 -11.13
C GLY A 66 7.53 -6.08 -10.53
N TYR A 67 8.28 -5.61 -9.56
CA TYR A 67 7.95 -4.38 -8.83
C TYR A 67 7.98 -3.18 -9.77
N ILE A 68 6.88 -2.41 -9.79
CA ILE A 68 6.78 -1.24 -10.66
C ILE A 68 6.51 0.06 -9.90
N GLY A 69 6.18 -0.01 -8.62
CA GLY A 69 5.93 1.20 -7.86
C GLY A 69 5.11 0.93 -6.62
N ARG A 70 4.61 1.99 -6.01
CA ARG A 70 3.92 1.91 -4.74
C ARG A 70 2.77 2.90 -4.67
N CYS A 71 1.68 2.48 -4.02
CA CYS A 71 0.55 3.36 -3.72
C CYS A 71 0.74 3.93 -2.33
N SER A 72 0.63 5.25 -2.20
CA SER A 72 0.77 5.92 -0.92
C SER A 72 -0.54 5.85 -0.13
N TYR A 73 -0.48 6.32 1.11
CA TYR A 73 -1.66 6.39 1.98
C TYR A 73 -2.81 7.15 1.32
N ASN A 74 -2.50 8.18 0.55
CA ASN A 74 -3.51 9.00 -0.12
C ASN A 74 -4.05 8.36 -1.40
N GLY A 75 -3.55 7.17 -1.77
CA GLY A 75 -4.00 6.47 -2.96
C GLY A 75 -3.31 6.91 -4.24
N ARG A 76 -2.21 7.65 -4.15
CA ARG A 76 -1.43 8.04 -5.33
C ARG A 76 -0.45 6.93 -5.68
N PHE A 77 -0.26 6.72 -6.97
CA PHE A 77 0.72 5.75 -7.44
C PHE A 77 2.05 6.45 -7.74
N TRP A 78 3.12 5.91 -7.18
CA TRP A 78 4.49 6.40 -7.40
C TRP A 78 5.28 5.31 -8.07
N GLY A 79 5.72 5.57 -9.30
CA GLY A 79 6.56 4.62 -10.02
C GLY A 79 7.89 4.42 -9.28
N LYS A 80 8.52 3.27 -9.52
CA LYS A 80 9.74 2.91 -8.79
C LYS A 80 10.88 3.90 -8.98
N ASP A 81 10.86 4.66 -10.07
CA ASP A 81 11.89 5.66 -10.37
C ASP A 81 11.51 7.05 -9.86
N THR A 82 10.40 7.16 -9.15
CA THR A 82 9.91 8.42 -8.60
C THR A 82 10.29 8.50 -7.13
N GLU A 83 10.66 9.71 -6.65
CA GLU A 83 10.93 9.89 -5.23
C GLU A 83 9.66 9.75 -4.41
N TYR A 84 9.55 8.66 -3.69
CA TYR A 84 8.40 8.41 -2.84
C TYR A 84 8.46 9.31 -1.61
N GLY A 85 7.29 9.83 -1.21
CA GLY A 85 7.19 10.64 -0.01
C GLY A 85 7.23 12.14 -0.27
N ARG A 86 7.23 12.56 -1.50
CA ARG A 86 7.23 13.98 -1.86
C ARG A 86 5.84 14.48 -2.23
N GLU A 87 4.87 13.92 -1.61
CA GLU A 87 3.48 14.35 -1.83
C GLU A 87 3.23 15.73 -1.27
#